data_47d8f0f214c55c20bac9a51ac02d43b8
#
_entry.id   47d8f0f214c55c20bac9a51ac02d43b8
#
_cell.length_a   1.000
_cell.length_b   1.000
_cell.length_c   1.000
_cell.angle_alpha   90.00
_cell.angle_beta   90.00
_cell.angle_gamma   90.00
#
_symmetry.space_group_name_H-M   'P 1'
#
loop_
_entity.id
_entity.type
_entity.pdbx_description
1 polymer ?
#
loop_
_entity_poly.entity_id
_entity_poly.type
_entity_poly.pdbx_seq_one_letter_code
_entity_poly.pdbx_strand_id
1 'polypeptide(L)'
;MPDDALVLTIQNGLGAGERIAQFMPTSNVLLGVAEGFGASMKGPGHAHHNAMRQIRIGEMEGGMTDRLQSLETVWQSAGFTAKAFGDIHQLIWEKYICNVFLSAPCTVFDCTIGELQDNKEWQKIALGCMLEAHAVGLAKNIAFSFDDPVDYALRFASAMPNASPSM
;
A
#
# COMPACT_ATOMS: atom_id res chain seq x y z
N MET A 1 -10.64 18.60 17.73
CA MET A 1 -10.43 17.15 17.91
C MET A 1 -9.82 16.99 19.30
N PRO A 2 -10.15 15.95 20.10
CA PRO A 2 -9.47 15.71 21.36
C PRO A 2 -7.96 15.58 21.17
N ASP A 3 -7.15 16.00 22.15
CA ASP A 3 -5.68 15.98 22.04
C ASP A 3 -5.09 14.57 21.99
N ASP A 4 -5.85 13.58 22.45
CA ASP A 4 -5.52 12.16 22.47
C ASP A 4 -6.10 11.38 21.26
N ALA A 5 -6.76 12.06 20.33
CA ALA A 5 -7.33 11.42 19.16
C ALA A 5 -6.23 10.85 18.24
N LEU A 6 -6.42 9.63 17.79
CA LEU A 6 -5.55 8.97 16.81
C LEU A 6 -6.13 9.09 15.40
N VAL A 7 -5.26 9.34 14.43
CA VAL A 7 -5.62 9.34 13.01
C VAL A 7 -4.85 8.23 12.30
N LEU A 8 -5.58 7.24 11.79
CA LEU A 8 -5.02 6.19 10.93
C LEU A 8 -5.26 6.56 9.47
N THR A 9 -4.19 6.66 8.68
CA THR A 9 -4.28 6.80 7.22
C THR A 9 -3.93 5.49 6.53
N ILE A 10 -4.79 5.02 5.62
CA ILE A 10 -4.61 3.81 4.80
C ILE A 10 -4.50 4.15 3.30
N GLN A 11 -4.18 5.41 2.98
CA GLN A 11 -4.05 5.87 1.60
C GLN A 11 -2.89 5.18 0.89
N ASN A 12 -3.06 4.92 -0.41
CA ASN A 12 -1.98 4.45 -1.26
C ASN A 12 -0.93 5.55 -1.48
N GLY A 13 0.31 5.15 -1.74
CA GLY A 13 1.42 6.05 -2.02
C GLY A 13 2.13 6.53 -0.77
N LEU A 14 2.92 7.58 -0.93
CA LEU A 14 3.78 8.15 0.09
C LEU A 14 3.29 9.54 0.52
N GLY A 15 3.64 9.98 1.72
CA GLY A 15 3.46 11.35 2.18
C GLY A 15 2.13 11.65 2.87
N ALA A 16 1.21 10.69 3.01
CA ALA A 16 -0.07 10.93 3.67
C ALA A 16 0.09 11.23 5.16
N GLY A 17 0.92 10.45 5.87
CA GLY A 17 1.22 10.66 7.28
C GLY A 17 1.90 12.00 7.53
N GLU A 18 2.89 12.35 6.73
CA GLU A 18 3.63 13.61 6.82
C GLU A 18 2.74 14.84 6.59
N ARG A 19 1.74 14.72 5.72
CA ARG A 19 0.74 15.79 5.52
C ARG A 19 -0.17 15.95 6.74
N ILE A 20 -0.61 14.86 7.33
CA ILE A 20 -1.43 14.88 8.56
C ILE A 20 -0.63 15.45 9.72
N ALA A 21 0.65 15.08 9.84
CA ALA A 21 1.55 15.55 10.88
C ALA A 21 1.86 17.06 10.83
N GLN A 22 1.46 17.77 9.77
CA GLN A 22 1.50 19.24 9.75
C GLN A 22 0.42 19.88 10.61
N PHE A 23 -0.62 19.13 11.00
CA PHE A 23 -1.78 19.63 11.74
C PHE A 23 -1.97 18.97 13.11
N MET A 24 -1.14 17.98 13.45
CA MET A 24 -1.20 17.28 14.72
C MET A 24 0.16 16.62 15.04
N PRO A 25 0.43 16.25 16.31
CA PRO A 25 1.66 15.54 16.67
C PRO A 25 1.82 14.23 15.89
N THR A 26 3.04 13.93 15.43
CA THR A 26 3.36 12.65 14.75
C THR A 26 2.99 11.44 15.59
N SER A 27 3.14 11.56 16.91
CA SER A 27 2.73 10.54 17.87
C SER A 27 1.22 10.20 17.83
N ASN A 28 0.39 11.03 17.22
CA ASN A 28 -1.04 10.78 17.05
C ASN A 28 -1.39 10.22 15.66
N VAL A 29 -0.37 10.02 14.81
CA VAL A 29 -0.57 9.52 13.44
C VAL A 29 -0.15 8.06 13.34
N LEU A 30 -1.07 7.24 12.86
CA LEU A 30 -0.85 5.86 12.52
C LEU A 30 -0.90 5.70 10.99
N LEU A 31 -0.05 4.83 10.47
CA LEU A 31 0.01 4.51 9.06
C LEU A 31 -0.56 3.11 8.83
N GLY A 32 -1.13 2.92 7.65
CA GLY A 32 -1.62 1.59 7.30
C GLY A 32 -1.54 1.29 5.82
N VAL A 33 -1.52 0.01 5.51
CA VAL A 33 -1.54 -0.54 4.16
C VAL A 33 -2.76 -1.42 4.01
N ALA A 34 -3.69 -1.00 3.15
CA ALA A 34 -4.81 -1.84 2.73
C ALA A 34 -4.34 -2.77 1.60
N GLU A 35 -4.40 -4.07 1.81
CA GLU A 35 -3.96 -5.09 0.86
C GLU A 35 -5.14 -5.89 0.33
N GLY A 36 -5.25 -5.96 -1.00
CA GLY A 36 -6.31 -6.72 -1.66
C GLY A 36 -7.72 -6.19 -1.37
N PHE A 37 -7.86 -4.88 -1.21
CA PHE A 37 -9.16 -4.21 -1.09
C PHE A 37 -9.66 -3.84 -2.48
N GLY A 38 -10.90 -4.19 -2.75
CA GLY A 38 -11.59 -3.82 -3.96
C GLY A 38 -13.03 -3.42 -3.66
N ALA A 39 -13.49 -2.38 -4.33
CA ALA A 39 -14.87 -1.96 -4.27
C ALA A 39 -15.36 -1.52 -5.65
N SER A 40 -16.64 -1.70 -5.92
CA SER A 40 -17.29 -1.24 -7.15
C SER A 40 -18.64 -0.62 -6.83
N MET A 41 -19.06 0.34 -7.63
CA MET A 41 -20.40 0.90 -7.53
C MET A 41 -21.41 -0.01 -8.23
N LYS A 42 -22.45 -0.42 -7.52
CA LYS A 42 -23.60 -1.15 -8.07
C LYS A 42 -24.74 -0.22 -8.50
N GLY A 43 -24.68 1.03 -8.03
CA GLY A 43 -25.63 2.07 -8.32
C GLY A 43 -25.38 3.30 -7.44
N PRO A 44 -26.12 4.39 -7.60
CA PRO A 44 -25.97 5.59 -6.77
C PRO A 44 -26.14 5.25 -5.27
N GLY A 45 -25.14 5.58 -4.45
CA GLY A 45 -25.13 5.32 -3.01
C GLY A 45 -24.93 3.85 -2.61
N HIS A 46 -24.70 2.93 -3.56
CA HIS A 46 -24.51 1.50 -3.30
C HIS A 46 -23.11 1.05 -3.71
N ALA A 47 -22.16 1.04 -2.78
CA ALA A 47 -20.86 0.42 -2.96
C ALA A 47 -20.92 -1.07 -2.62
N HIS A 48 -20.33 -1.90 -3.48
CA HIS A 48 -20.13 -3.31 -3.26
C HIS A 48 -18.66 -3.57 -2.90
N HIS A 49 -18.44 -4.24 -1.79
CA HIS A 49 -17.11 -4.65 -1.35
C HIS A 49 -16.72 -5.95 -2.04
N ASN A 50 -15.83 -5.88 -3.03
CA ASN A 50 -15.45 -7.02 -3.85
C ASN A 50 -14.45 -7.93 -3.17
N ALA A 51 -13.51 -7.34 -2.43
CA ALA A 51 -12.43 -8.05 -1.77
C ALA A 51 -11.87 -7.27 -0.59
N MET A 52 -11.46 -8.00 0.46
CA MET A 52 -10.70 -7.50 1.59
C MET A 52 -9.74 -8.60 2.04
N ARG A 53 -8.45 -8.39 1.87
CA ARG A 53 -7.45 -9.35 2.30
C ARG A 53 -6.92 -9.02 3.69
N GLN A 54 -6.22 -7.90 3.83
CA GLN A 54 -5.61 -7.51 5.10
C GLN A 54 -5.41 -6.00 5.20
N ILE A 55 -5.55 -5.47 6.41
CA ILE A 55 -5.06 -4.14 6.79
C ILE A 55 -3.83 -4.33 7.68
N ARG A 56 -2.70 -3.75 7.28
CA ARG A 56 -1.48 -3.69 8.07
C ARG A 56 -1.38 -2.30 8.67
N ILE A 57 -1.11 -2.20 9.95
CA ILE A 57 -1.08 -0.94 10.68
C ILE A 57 0.24 -0.80 11.43
N GLY A 58 0.70 0.45 11.62
CA GLY A 58 1.92 0.73 12.36
C GLY A 58 1.99 2.18 12.84
N GLU A 59 2.89 2.42 13.78
CA GLU A 59 3.19 3.75 14.25
C GLU A 59 3.95 4.54 13.17
N MET A 60 3.64 5.84 13.02
CA MET A 60 4.38 6.69 12.09
C MET A 60 5.86 6.82 12.48
N GLU A 61 6.17 6.79 13.76
CA GLU A 61 7.53 6.84 14.30
C GLU A 61 8.19 5.45 14.42
N GLY A 62 7.46 4.41 14.01
CA GLY A 62 7.90 3.02 14.12
C GLY A 62 7.73 2.44 15.53
N GLY A 63 8.07 1.16 15.67
CA GLY A 63 7.97 0.41 16.91
C GLY A 63 6.63 -0.29 17.12
N MET A 64 6.62 -1.18 18.10
CA MET A 64 5.44 -1.94 18.51
C MET A 64 4.96 -1.43 19.86
N THR A 65 3.82 -0.73 19.88
CA THR A 65 3.26 -0.12 21.09
C THR A 65 2.00 -0.86 21.55
N ASP A 66 1.66 -0.74 22.85
CA ASP A 66 0.44 -1.35 23.42
C ASP A 66 -0.83 -0.82 22.75
N ARG A 67 -0.86 0.47 22.38
CA ARG A 67 -2.01 1.05 21.70
C ARG A 67 -2.16 0.51 20.28
N LEU A 68 -1.05 0.25 19.56
CA LEU A 68 -1.09 -0.36 18.25
C LEU A 68 -1.64 -1.80 18.30
N GLN A 69 -1.24 -2.57 19.31
CA GLN A 69 -1.77 -3.92 19.56
C GLN A 69 -3.26 -3.88 19.96
N SER A 70 -3.66 -2.88 20.75
CA SER A 70 -5.06 -2.66 21.11
C SER A 70 -5.90 -2.33 19.87
N LEU A 71 -5.38 -1.49 18.98
CA LEU A 71 -6.05 -1.13 17.73
C LEU A 71 -6.18 -2.36 16.80
N GLU A 72 -5.15 -3.19 16.69
CA GLU A 72 -5.24 -4.47 15.98
C GLU A 72 -6.40 -5.33 16.49
N THR A 73 -6.49 -5.48 17.81
CA THR A 73 -7.55 -6.25 18.46
C THR A 73 -8.94 -5.67 18.18
N VAL A 74 -9.10 -4.35 18.23
CA VAL A 74 -10.36 -3.66 17.90
C VAL A 74 -10.78 -3.93 16.45
N TRP A 75 -9.86 -3.80 15.51
CA TRP A 75 -10.16 -4.08 14.10
C TRP A 75 -10.50 -5.55 13.86
N GLN A 76 -9.79 -6.47 14.50
CA GLN A 76 -10.08 -7.91 14.40
C GLN A 76 -11.46 -8.25 14.99
N SER A 77 -11.82 -7.65 16.12
CA SER A 77 -13.15 -7.84 16.73
C SER A 77 -14.28 -7.28 15.87
N ALA A 78 -13.99 -6.28 15.03
CA ALA A 78 -14.92 -5.74 14.05
C ALA A 78 -15.00 -6.55 12.73
N GLY A 79 -14.30 -7.69 12.66
CA GLY A 79 -14.33 -8.60 11.51
C GLY A 79 -13.30 -8.30 10.42
N PHE A 80 -12.34 -7.41 10.66
CA PHE A 80 -11.25 -7.15 9.72
C PHE A 80 -10.07 -8.08 9.98
N THR A 81 -9.38 -8.49 8.92
CA THR A 81 -8.05 -9.09 9.05
C THR A 81 -7.04 -7.96 9.19
N ALA A 82 -6.75 -7.55 10.42
CA ALA A 82 -5.78 -6.52 10.74
C ALA A 82 -4.53 -7.12 11.37
N LYS A 83 -3.36 -6.51 11.13
CA LYS A 83 -2.09 -6.90 11.74
C LYS A 83 -1.20 -5.69 12.00
N ALA A 84 -0.65 -5.61 13.22
CA ALA A 84 0.31 -4.61 13.63
C ALA A 84 1.72 -4.95 13.16
N PHE A 85 2.49 -3.92 12.79
CA PHE A 85 3.88 -4.03 12.34
C PHE A 85 4.74 -2.95 12.97
N GLY A 86 5.94 -3.32 13.42
CA GLY A 86 6.90 -2.40 14.01
C GLY A 86 7.57 -1.47 12.98
N ASP A 87 7.69 -1.92 11.73
CA ASP A 87 8.16 -1.10 10.60
C ASP A 87 7.09 -1.07 9.49
N ILE A 88 6.18 -0.13 9.60
CA ILE A 88 5.13 0.07 8.60
C ILE A 88 5.67 0.74 7.33
N HIS A 89 6.78 1.51 7.42
CA HIS A 89 7.38 2.19 6.29
C HIS A 89 7.92 1.19 5.26
N GLN A 90 8.54 0.10 5.71
CA GLN A 90 8.94 -1.00 4.83
C GLN A 90 7.76 -1.46 3.96
N LEU A 91 6.62 -1.76 4.59
CA LEU A 91 5.43 -2.28 3.88
C LEU A 91 4.80 -1.26 2.93
N ILE A 92 4.80 0.03 3.33
CA ILE A 92 4.31 1.12 2.48
C ILE A 92 5.19 1.23 1.23
N TRP A 93 6.51 1.17 1.37
CA TRP A 93 7.44 1.25 0.26
C TRP A 93 7.37 0.02 -0.65
N GLU A 94 7.26 -1.18 -0.09
CA GLU A 94 7.08 -2.42 -0.86
C GLU A 94 5.81 -2.37 -1.72
N LYS A 95 4.69 -1.90 -1.14
CA LYS A 95 3.47 -1.69 -1.91
C LYS A 95 3.61 -0.56 -2.93
N TYR A 96 4.31 0.53 -2.56
CA TYR A 96 4.49 1.68 -3.44
C TYR A 96 5.25 1.31 -4.72
N ILE A 97 6.36 0.57 -4.64
CA ILE A 97 7.09 0.14 -5.83
C ILE A 97 6.26 -0.77 -6.74
N CYS A 98 5.42 -1.66 -6.17
CA CYS A 98 4.47 -2.45 -6.94
C CYS A 98 3.41 -1.58 -7.64
N ASN A 99 2.91 -0.55 -6.95
CA ASN A 99 1.98 0.41 -7.57
C ASN A 99 2.65 1.20 -8.70
N VAL A 100 3.91 1.61 -8.53
CA VAL A 100 4.69 2.28 -9.60
C VAL A 100 4.87 1.37 -10.80
N PHE A 101 5.11 0.07 -10.57
CA PHE A 101 5.20 -0.92 -11.64
C PHE A 101 3.90 -1.06 -12.43
N LEU A 102 2.74 -0.98 -11.77
CA LEU A 102 1.48 -1.36 -12.38
C LEU A 102 0.58 -0.16 -12.73
N SER A 103 0.39 0.80 -11.80
CA SER A 103 -0.70 1.76 -11.91
C SER A 103 -0.55 2.69 -13.12
N ALA A 104 0.51 3.48 -13.17
CA ALA A 104 0.70 4.42 -14.28
C ALA A 104 0.94 3.70 -15.63
N PRO A 105 1.79 2.65 -15.72
CA PRO A 105 1.97 1.93 -16.98
C PRO A 105 0.68 1.31 -17.53
N CYS A 106 -0.10 0.59 -16.71
CA CYS A 106 -1.37 0.03 -17.17
C CYS A 106 -2.36 1.10 -17.63
N THR A 107 -2.39 2.26 -16.97
CA THR A 107 -3.25 3.38 -17.36
C THR A 107 -2.80 3.99 -18.70
N VAL A 108 -1.49 4.21 -18.88
CA VAL A 108 -0.93 4.79 -20.12
C VAL A 108 -1.11 3.88 -21.30
N PHE A 109 -0.97 2.56 -21.11
CA PHE A 109 -1.12 1.56 -22.16
C PHE A 109 -2.55 1.04 -22.33
N ASP A 110 -3.48 1.49 -21.47
CA ASP A 110 -4.89 1.06 -21.41
C ASP A 110 -5.01 -0.49 -21.41
N CYS A 111 -4.31 -1.11 -20.46
CA CYS A 111 -4.19 -2.56 -20.41
C CYS A 111 -4.39 -3.13 -19.00
N THR A 112 -4.67 -4.41 -18.93
CA THR A 112 -4.66 -5.19 -17.68
C THR A 112 -3.23 -5.50 -17.24
N ILE A 113 -3.07 -5.93 -15.99
CA ILE A 113 -1.78 -6.35 -15.43
C ILE A 113 -1.18 -7.52 -16.24
N GLY A 114 -2.01 -8.48 -16.68
CA GLY A 114 -1.55 -9.60 -17.49
C GLY A 114 -1.03 -9.14 -18.84
N GLU A 115 -1.78 -8.29 -19.54
CA GLU A 115 -1.36 -7.75 -20.84
C GLU A 115 -0.06 -6.93 -20.72
N LEU A 116 0.12 -6.18 -19.63
CA LEU A 116 1.39 -5.49 -19.35
C LEU A 116 2.55 -6.48 -19.22
N GLN A 117 2.34 -7.61 -18.52
CA GLN A 117 3.37 -8.63 -18.33
C GLN A 117 3.70 -9.39 -19.62
N ASP A 118 2.71 -9.63 -20.49
CA ASP A 118 2.89 -10.36 -21.74
C ASP A 118 3.59 -9.52 -22.81
N ASN A 119 3.49 -8.19 -22.75
CA ASN A 119 4.16 -7.27 -23.65
C ASN A 119 5.55 -6.87 -23.10
N LYS A 120 6.61 -7.42 -23.71
CA LYS A 120 7.99 -7.23 -23.24
C LYS A 120 8.46 -5.77 -23.21
N GLU A 121 8.02 -4.95 -24.16
CA GLU A 121 8.42 -3.53 -24.20
C GLU A 121 7.71 -2.73 -23.09
N TRP A 122 6.41 -2.97 -22.90
CA TRP A 122 5.66 -2.32 -21.81
C TRP A 122 6.17 -2.74 -20.44
N GLN A 123 6.41 -4.04 -20.26
CA GLN A 123 6.98 -4.59 -19.02
C GLN A 123 8.35 -3.97 -18.71
N LYS A 124 9.22 -3.82 -19.72
CA LYS A 124 10.54 -3.19 -19.56
C LYS A 124 10.43 -1.75 -19.08
N ILE A 125 9.52 -0.96 -19.66
CA ILE A 125 9.26 0.43 -19.23
C ILE A 125 8.76 0.45 -17.79
N ALA A 126 7.77 -0.38 -17.47
CA ALA A 126 7.18 -0.47 -16.14
C ALA A 126 8.18 -0.89 -15.07
N LEU A 127 9.03 -1.88 -15.37
CA LEU A 127 10.14 -2.30 -14.49
C LEU A 127 11.17 -1.18 -14.31
N GLY A 128 11.45 -0.40 -15.35
CA GLY A 128 12.33 0.77 -15.24
C GLY A 128 11.81 1.77 -14.22
N CYS A 129 10.54 2.15 -14.30
CA CYS A 129 9.90 3.05 -13.32
C CYS A 129 9.96 2.47 -11.88
N MET A 130 9.70 1.19 -11.74
CA MET A 130 9.75 0.51 -10.43
C MET A 130 11.17 0.52 -9.85
N LEU A 131 12.19 0.25 -10.66
CA LEU A 131 13.60 0.25 -10.22
C LEU A 131 14.07 1.64 -9.80
N GLU A 132 13.62 2.71 -10.46
CA GLU A 132 13.87 4.08 -10.01
C GLU A 132 13.25 4.34 -8.63
N ALA A 133 12.01 3.94 -8.42
CA ALA A 133 11.35 4.07 -7.12
C ALA A 133 12.05 3.23 -6.02
N HIS A 134 12.47 2.01 -6.36
CA HIS A 134 13.25 1.15 -5.45
C HIS A 134 14.59 1.80 -5.05
N ALA A 135 15.31 2.37 -6.01
CA ALA A 135 16.57 3.07 -5.75
C ALA A 135 16.37 4.26 -4.78
N VAL A 136 15.26 5.00 -4.92
CA VAL A 136 14.90 6.07 -3.96
C VAL A 136 14.62 5.49 -2.57
N GLY A 137 13.94 4.35 -2.47
CA GLY A 137 13.71 3.66 -1.21
C GLY A 137 15.00 3.27 -0.52
N LEU A 138 15.96 2.68 -1.25
CA LEU A 138 17.28 2.36 -0.72
C LEU A 138 18.03 3.60 -0.24
N ALA A 139 17.99 4.70 -0.98
CA ALA A 139 18.59 5.98 -0.59
C ALA A 139 17.95 6.58 0.67
N LYS A 140 16.73 6.18 1.00
CA LYS A 140 16.02 6.52 2.25
C LYS A 140 16.21 5.49 3.37
N ASN A 141 17.11 4.52 3.18
CA ASN A 141 17.41 3.44 4.13
C ASN A 141 16.20 2.54 4.44
N ILE A 142 15.30 2.35 3.48
CA ILE A 142 14.21 1.37 3.62
C ILE A 142 14.79 -0.05 3.54
N ALA A 143 14.54 -0.84 4.58
CA ALA A 143 14.94 -2.24 4.66
C ALA A 143 13.88 -3.12 3.97
N PHE A 144 13.99 -3.30 2.65
CA PHE A 144 13.09 -4.19 1.91
C PHE A 144 13.20 -5.64 2.36
N SER A 145 12.08 -6.39 2.35
CA SER A 145 12.02 -7.81 2.76
C SER A 145 12.47 -8.78 1.66
N PHE A 146 12.95 -8.29 0.54
CA PHE A 146 13.37 -9.07 -0.63
C PHE A 146 14.74 -8.57 -1.14
N ASP A 147 15.46 -9.47 -1.79
CA ASP A 147 16.76 -9.16 -2.41
C ASP A 147 16.60 -8.73 -3.88
N ASP A 148 15.64 -9.33 -4.60
CA ASP A 148 15.38 -9.04 -6.01
C ASP A 148 14.04 -8.30 -6.18
N PRO A 149 14.09 -6.96 -6.46
CA PRO A 149 12.89 -6.16 -6.66
C PRO A 149 12.11 -6.54 -7.93
N VAL A 150 12.79 -7.07 -8.96
CA VAL A 150 12.13 -7.48 -10.20
C VAL A 150 11.31 -8.74 -9.98
N ASP A 151 11.89 -9.76 -9.35
CA ASP A 151 11.20 -10.99 -9.02
C ASP A 151 10.02 -10.72 -8.06
N TYR A 152 10.21 -9.84 -7.06
CA TYR A 152 9.16 -9.43 -6.15
C TYR A 152 7.98 -8.78 -6.88
N ALA A 153 8.24 -7.81 -7.76
CA ALA A 153 7.21 -7.09 -8.51
C ALA A 153 6.47 -8.01 -9.50
N LEU A 154 7.19 -8.89 -10.20
CA LEU A 154 6.59 -9.85 -11.14
C LEU A 154 5.68 -10.86 -10.43
N ARG A 155 6.09 -11.39 -9.27
CA ARG A 155 5.24 -12.27 -8.45
C ARG A 155 3.99 -11.56 -7.95
N PHE A 156 4.13 -10.31 -7.51
CA PHE A 156 2.99 -9.50 -7.09
C PHE A 156 1.98 -9.30 -8.22
N ALA A 157 2.45 -8.96 -9.43
CA ALA A 157 1.61 -8.77 -10.60
C ALA A 157 0.92 -10.07 -11.05
N SER A 158 1.63 -11.20 -11.04
CA SER A 158 1.10 -12.50 -11.45
C SER A 158 -0.05 -13.01 -10.57
N ALA A 159 -0.21 -12.47 -9.36
CA ALA A 159 -1.34 -12.80 -8.49
C ALA A 159 -2.68 -12.18 -8.95
N MET A 160 -2.66 -11.21 -9.88
CA MET A 160 -3.86 -10.44 -10.27
C MET A 160 -3.88 -10.11 -11.78
N PRO A 161 -3.72 -11.08 -12.69
CA PRO A 161 -3.51 -10.80 -14.12
C PRO A 161 -4.68 -10.03 -14.76
N ASN A 162 -5.90 -10.27 -14.30
CA ASN A 162 -7.12 -9.66 -14.86
C ASN A 162 -7.49 -8.32 -14.19
N ALA A 163 -6.69 -7.84 -13.23
CA ALA A 163 -6.97 -6.58 -12.59
C ALA A 163 -6.52 -5.41 -13.47
N SER A 164 -7.29 -4.31 -13.38
CA SER A 164 -6.88 -2.99 -13.85
C SER A 164 -6.65 -2.11 -12.63
N PRO A 165 -5.59 -1.29 -12.62
CA PRO A 165 -5.36 -0.35 -11.52
C PRO A 165 -6.48 0.68 -11.42
N SER A 166 -6.73 1.14 -10.20
CA SER A 166 -7.69 2.21 -9.92
C SER A 166 -7.04 3.60 -10.11
N MET A 167 -6.79 3.99 -11.34
CA MET A 167 -6.36 5.35 -11.69
C MET A 167 -7.29 5.94 -12.74
#